data_9f0e94f0eb41960685318643e5cc3abb
#
_entry.id   9f0e94f0eb41960685318643e5cc3abb
#
_cell.length_a   1.000
_cell.length_b   1.000
_cell.length_c   1.000
_cell.angle_alpha   90.00
_cell.angle_beta   90.00
_cell.angle_gamma   90.00
#
_symmetry.space_group_name_H-M   'P 1'
#
loop_
_entity.id
_entity.type
_entity.pdbx_description
1 polymer ?
#
loop_
_entity_poly.entity_id
_entity_poly.type
_entity_poly.pdbx_seq_one_letter_code
_entity_poly.pdbx_strand_id
1 'polypeptide(L)'
;KEKRGAGKIAESALRVAALRALPAGVGLAVLSGPIIQMLYPETNQEVASHCLLVLGIASAFVCMMLLCNAILQANGRAALPIWFIAIGSTKLAVNFVLVQIPSVGIKGAPMGTLVCFALVSVMELVAIKRVTPHPPKYLRVFVKPAIAAGVMGAAVWASYGLLAAHLGNTLSVAGSIVIGCVVYGILVLVLRIVSRDDLSLMPKGDKIAKLLRIR
;
A
#
# COMPACT_ATOMS: atom_id res chain seq x y z
N LYS A 1 -2.06 27.46 17.58
CA LYS A 1 -2.71 27.22 16.27
C LYS A 1 -1.83 26.35 15.35
N GLU A 2 -0.52 26.59 15.27
CA GLU A 2 0.41 25.82 14.41
C GLU A 2 0.46 24.31 14.72
N LYS A 3 0.54 23.93 15.98
CA LYS A 3 0.62 22.50 16.41
C LYS A 3 -0.64 21.68 16.06
N ARG A 4 -1.81 22.33 16.00
CA ARG A 4 -3.06 21.71 15.52
C ARG A 4 -3.06 21.49 14.01
N GLY A 5 -2.38 22.38 13.26
CA GLY A 5 -2.20 22.25 11.82
C GLY A 5 -1.33 21.07 11.44
N ALA A 6 -0.19 20.87 12.11
CA ALA A 6 0.74 19.78 11.83
C ALA A 6 0.10 18.37 11.96
N GLY A 7 -0.73 18.13 12.99
CA GLY A 7 -1.43 16.86 13.14
C GLY A 7 -2.45 16.60 12.04
N LYS A 8 -3.17 17.61 11.57
CA LYS A 8 -4.12 17.49 10.46
C LYS A 8 -3.40 17.22 9.14
N ILE A 9 -2.28 17.90 8.89
CA ILE A 9 -1.46 17.68 7.69
C ILE A 9 -0.91 16.26 7.68
N ALA A 10 -0.41 15.75 8.80
CA ALA A 10 0.05 14.38 8.93
C ALA A 10 -1.09 13.36 8.68
N GLU A 11 -2.31 13.62 9.20
CA GLU A 11 -3.48 12.76 8.97
C GLU A 11 -3.87 12.74 7.49
N SER A 12 -3.92 13.89 6.82
CA SER A 12 -4.21 14.00 5.39
C SER A 12 -3.15 13.31 4.54
N ALA A 13 -1.87 13.52 4.85
CA ALA A 13 -0.77 12.87 4.16
C ALA A 13 -0.82 11.34 4.28
N LEU A 14 -1.06 10.80 5.48
CA LEU A 14 -1.24 9.37 5.71
C LEU A 14 -2.43 8.80 4.95
N ARG A 15 -3.54 9.55 4.86
CA ARG A 15 -4.72 9.15 4.10
C ARG A 15 -4.44 9.09 2.60
N VAL A 16 -3.76 10.10 2.05
CA VAL A 16 -3.37 10.13 0.62
C VAL A 16 -2.42 8.99 0.28
N ALA A 17 -1.46 8.66 1.19
CA ALA A 17 -0.58 7.51 1.00
C ALA A 17 -1.35 6.19 1.04
N ALA A 18 -2.23 5.98 2.02
CA ALA A 18 -3.05 4.79 2.11
C ALA A 18 -3.95 4.61 0.87
N LEU A 19 -4.52 5.71 0.35
CA LEU A 19 -5.33 5.71 -0.87
C LEU A 19 -4.58 5.24 -2.12
N ARG A 20 -3.26 5.38 -2.17
CA ARG A 20 -2.44 4.93 -3.30
C ARG A 20 -1.80 3.58 -3.04
N ALA A 21 -1.25 3.39 -1.85
CA ALA A 21 -0.48 2.20 -1.50
C ALA A 21 -1.36 0.94 -1.38
N LEU A 22 -2.53 1.04 -0.75
CA LEU A 22 -3.40 -0.12 -0.52
C LEU A 22 -3.94 -0.72 -1.82
N PRO A 23 -4.54 0.04 -2.77
CA PRO A 23 -5.02 -0.57 -4.01
C PRO A 23 -3.88 -1.10 -4.88
N ALA A 24 -2.73 -0.44 -4.91
CA ALA A 24 -1.58 -0.92 -5.66
C ALA A 24 -1.06 -2.26 -5.09
N GLY A 25 -0.92 -2.37 -3.77
CA GLY A 25 -0.50 -3.60 -3.11
C GLY A 25 -1.50 -4.74 -3.31
N VAL A 26 -2.80 -4.48 -3.13
CA VAL A 26 -3.87 -5.46 -3.35
C VAL A 26 -3.94 -5.88 -4.82
N GLY A 27 -3.85 -4.95 -5.76
CA GLY A 27 -3.86 -5.24 -7.20
C GLY A 27 -2.71 -6.16 -7.61
N LEU A 28 -1.47 -5.86 -7.15
CA LEU A 28 -0.31 -6.71 -7.39
C LEU A 28 -0.45 -8.09 -6.74
N ALA A 29 -1.01 -8.16 -5.54
CA ALA A 29 -1.20 -9.43 -4.84
C ALA A 29 -2.23 -10.31 -5.57
N VAL A 30 -3.37 -9.74 -5.97
CA VAL A 30 -4.47 -10.47 -6.64
C VAL A 30 -4.07 -10.94 -8.03
N LEU A 31 -3.37 -10.11 -8.79
CA LEU A 31 -2.93 -10.43 -10.16
C LEU A 31 -1.52 -11.02 -10.22
N SER A 32 -0.93 -11.43 -9.10
CA SER A 32 0.46 -11.90 -9.05
C SER A 32 0.74 -13.05 -10.03
N GLY A 33 -0.10 -14.08 -10.09
CA GLY A 33 0.03 -15.19 -11.03
C GLY A 33 -0.08 -14.75 -12.49
N PRO A 34 -1.19 -14.11 -12.89
CA PRO A 34 -1.36 -13.59 -14.24
C PRO A 34 -0.26 -12.64 -14.72
N ILE A 35 0.22 -11.77 -13.85
CA ILE A 35 1.32 -10.84 -14.17
C ILE A 35 2.62 -11.60 -14.42
N ILE A 36 2.98 -12.56 -13.56
CA ILE A 36 4.19 -13.36 -13.76
C ILE A 36 4.10 -14.18 -15.03
N GLN A 37 2.96 -14.80 -15.31
CA GLN A 37 2.74 -15.54 -16.54
C GLN A 37 2.86 -14.65 -17.79
N MET A 38 2.46 -13.40 -17.71
CA MET A 38 2.59 -12.43 -18.81
C MET A 38 4.02 -11.98 -19.03
N LEU A 39 4.77 -11.70 -17.95
CA LEU A 39 6.11 -11.12 -18.03
C LEU A 39 7.22 -12.17 -18.14
N TYR A 40 7.05 -13.32 -17.48
CA TYR A 40 8.06 -14.36 -17.33
C TYR A 40 7.46 -15.77 -17.53
N PRO A 41 7.00 -16.12 -18.75
CA PRO A 41 6.31 -17.39 -19.01
C PRO A 41 7.20 -18.62 -18.75
N GLU A 42 8.51 -18.50 -18.92
CA GLU A 42 9.50 -19.59 -18.75
C GLU A 42 9.89 -19.84 -17.28
N THR A 43 9.42 -19.00 -16.33
CA THR A 43 9.81 -19.08 -14.93
C THR A 43 8.90 -20.07 -14.16
N ASN A 44 9.39 -20.59 -13.03
CA ASN A 44 8.55 -21.34 -12.12
C ASN A 44 7.42 -20.45 -11.58
N GLN A 45 6.23 -20.61 -12.20
CA GLN A 45 5.07 -19.77 -11.97
C GLN A 45 4.61 -19.79 -10.51
N GLU A 46 4.67 -20.94 -9.85
CA GLU A 46 4.23 -21.09 -8.45
C GLU A 46 5.10 -20.27 -7.50
N VAL A 47 6.42 -20.35 -7.65
CA VAL A 47 7.37 -19.64 -6.78
C VAL A 47 7.32 -18.16 -7.04
N ALA A 48 7.37 -17.75 -8.31
CA ALA A 48 7.42 -16.33 -8.69
C ALA A 48 6.12 -15.59 -8.35
N SER A 49 4.96 -16.20 -8.58
CA SER A 49 3.66 -15.60 -8.22
C SER A 49 3.51 -15.44 -6.71
N HIS A 50 3.94 -16.43 -5.92
CA HIS A 50 3.94 -16.32 -4.46
C HIS A 50 4.85 -15.16 -3.99
N CYS A 51 6.05 -15.04 -4.56
CA CYS A 51 6.95 -13.93 -4.24
C CYS A 51 6.32 -12.58 -4.58
N LEU A 52 5.71 -12.44 -5.77
CA LEU A 52 5.05 -11.19 -6.18
C LEU A 52 3.84 -10.86 -5.30
N LEU A 53 3.05 -11.86 -4.91
CA LEU A 53 1.92 -11.68 -3.98
C LEU A 53 2.39 -11.07 -2.66
N VAL A 54 3.41 -11.68 -2.04
CA VAL A 54 3.95 -11.21 -0.75
C VAL A 54 4.57 -9.83 -0.88
N LEU A 55 5.34 -9.58 -1.94
CA LEU A 55 5.94 -8.27 -2.21
C LEU A 55 4.90 -7.20 -2.54
N GLY A 56 3.80 -7.57 -3.20
CA GLY A 56 2.65 -6.69 -3.42
C GLY A 56 2.08 -6.17 -2.11
N ILE A 57 1.84 -7.06 -1.15
CA ILE A 57 1.40 -6.67 0.20
C ILE A 57 2.48 -5.83 0.91
N ALA A 58 3.75 -6.22 0.83
CA ALA A 58 4.87 -5.51 1.43
C ALA A 58 5.00 -4.07 0.89
N SER A 59 4.70 -3.84 -0.39
CA SER A 59 4.78 -2.52 -1.02
C SER A 59 3.90 -1.47 -0.33
N ALA A 60 2.73 -1.87 0.18
CA ALA A 60 1.85 -0.99 0.94
C ALA A 60 2.53 -0.51 2.24
N PHE A 61 3.24 -1.40 2.94
CA PHE A 61 3.99 -1.03 4.16
C PHE A 61 5.21 -0.18 3.83
N VAL A 62 5.91 -0.44 2.72
CA VAL A 62 7.03 0.41 2.25
C VAL A 62 6.57 1.84 2.00
N CYS A 63 5.46 2.02 1.26
CA CYS A 63 4.90 3.35 1.02
C CYS A 63 4.51 4.05 2.33
N MET A 64 3.98 3.31 3.29
CA MET A 64 3.62 3.82 4.60
C MET A 64 4.85 4.26 5.38
N MET A 65 5.89 3.43 5.43
CA MET A 65 7.17 3.73 6.07
C MET A 65 7.79 5.01 5.50
N LEU A 66 7.87 5.15 4.17
CA LEU A 66 8.44 6.34 3.53
C LEU A 66 7.74 7.63 3.98
N LEU A 67 6.41 7.59 4.09
CA LEU A 67 5.67 8.76 4.54
C LEU A 67 5.82 9.01 6.04
N CYS A 68 5.80 7.97 6.87
CA CYS A 68 6.05 8.10 8.31
C CYS A 68 7.42 8.69 8.59
N ASN A 69 8.45 8.28 7.83
CA ASN A 69 9.78 8.87 7.86
C ASN A 69 9.73 10.37 7.60
N ALA A 70 9.05 10.80 6.53
CA ALA A 70 8.92 12.21 6.20
C ALA A 70 8.20 13.00 7.31
N ILE A 71 7.15 12.45 7.90
CA ILE A 71 6.43 13.07 9.02
C ILE A 71 7.32 13.20 10.26
N LEU A 72 8.09 12.18 10.62
CA LEU A 72 9.00 12.21 11.76
C LEU A 72 10.13 13.22 11.56
N GLN A 73 10.69 13.29 10.35
CA GLN A 73 11.70 14.28 9.98
C GLN A 73 11.15 15.71 10.06
N ALA A 74 9.96 15.95 9.54
CA ALA A 74 9.29 17.25 9.61
C ALA A 74 8.98 17.70 11.06
N ASN A 75 8.82 16.75 11.98
CA ASN A 75 8.65 17.03 13.40
C ASN A 75 10.00 17.15 14.16
N GLY A 76 11.12 17.25 13.46
CA GLY A 76 12.46 17.38 14.06
C GLY A 76 12.99 16.11 14.73
N ARG A 77 12.41 14.95 14.43
CA ARG A 77 12.80 13.65 14.98
C ARG A 77 13.47 12.74 13.96
N ALA A 78 14.37 13.33 13.15
CA ALA A 78 15.07 12.62 12.08
C ALA A 78 15.91 11.40 12.53
N ALA A 79 16.31 11.34 13.80
CA ALA A 79 17.05 10.21 14.35
C ALA A 79 16.20 8.94 14.51
N LEU A 80 14.89 9.06 14.76
CA LEU A 80 14.02 7.89 14.98
C LEU A 80 13.93 6.95 13.76
N PRO A 81 13.71 7.45 12.52
CA PRO A 81 13.76 6.61 11.33
C PRO A 81 15.06 5.83 11.17
N ILE A 82 16.20 6.43 11.50
CA ILE A 82 17.51 5.77 11.40
C ILE A 82 17.57 4.55 12.31
N TRP A 83 17.13 4.68 13.57
CA TRP A 83 17.04 3.56 14.51
C TRP A 83 16.06 2.48 14.04
N PHE A 84 14.91 2.85 13.49
CA PHE A 84 13.94 1.89 12.99
C PHE A 84 14.46 1.14 11.76
N ILE A 85 15.19 1.80 10.87
CA ILE A 85 15.86 1.15 9.73
C ILE A 85 16.98 0.22 10.24
N ALA A 86 17.74 0.61 11.25
CA ALA A 86 18.76 -0.25 11.84
C ALA A 86 18.14 -1.53 12.44
N ILE A 87 17.03 -1.41 13.16
CA ILE A 87 16.25 -2.57 13.63
C ILE A 87 15.70 -3.37 12.43
N GLY A 88 15.20 -2.69 11.41
CA GLY A 88 14.73 -3.33 10.17
C GLY A 88 15.83 -4.10 9.43
N SER A 89 17.10 -3.72 9.59
CA SER A 89 18.25 -4.43 8.99
C SER A 89 18.41 -5.86 9.53
N THR A 90 17.82 -6.20 10.68
CA THR A 90 17.75 -7.58 11.18
C THR A 90 17.05 -8.53 10.21
N LYS A 91 16.27 -7.98 9.24
CA LYS A 91 15.68 -8.77 8.14
C LYS A 91 16.72 -9.58 7.37
N LEU A 92 17.98 -9.11 7.29
CA LEU A 92 19.05 -9.84 6.60
C LEU A 92 19.32 -11.17 7.30
N ALA A 93 19.37 -11.18 8.62
CA ALA A 93 19.54 -12.39 9.42
C ALA A 93 18.28 -13.29 9.29
N VAL A 94 17.09 -12.72 9.36
CA VAL A 94 15.83 -13.46 9.22
C VAL A 94 15.73 -14.08 7.81
N ASN A 95 16.04 -13.34 6.76
CA ASN A 95 16.04 -13.85 5.39
C ASN A 95 17.07 -14.98 5.22
N PHE A 96 18.27 -14.79 5.78
CA PHE A 96 19.33 -15.80 5.72
C PHE A 96 18.86 -17.13 6.36
N VAL A 97 18.22 -17.07 7.52
CA VAL A 97 17.68 -18.25 8.21
C VAL A 97 16.51 -18.86 7.41
N LEU A 98 15.56 -18.05 6.94
CA LEU A 98 14.38 -18.55 6.21
C LEU A 98 14.74 -19.22 4.89
N VAL A 99 15.70 -18.67 4.15
CA VAL A 99 16.12 -19.25 2.85
C VAL A 99 16.85 -20.59 3.04
N GLN A 100 17.50 -20.82 4.18
CA GLN A 100 18.17 -22.09 4.47
C GLN A 100 17.19 -23.25 4.82
N ILE A 101 15.94 -22.93 5.14
CA ILE A 101 14.93 -23.95 5.44
C ILE A 101 14.47 -24.58 4.11
N PRO A 102 14.68 -25.89 3.86
CA PRO A 102 14.38 -26.52 2.56
C PRO A 102 12.90 -26.40 2.13
N SER A 103 11.98 -26.36 3.11
CA SER A 103 10.53 -26.23 2.85
C SER A 103 10.10 -24.82 2.48
N VAL A 104 10.88 -23.81 2.84
CA VAL A 104 10.59 -22.40 2.59
C VAL A 104 11.39 -21.88 1.39
N GLY A 105 12.68 -22.15 1.35
CA GLY A 105 13.58 -21.79 0.27
C GLY A 105 13.51 -20.30 -0.08
N ILE A 106 13.53 -20.00 -1.36
CA ILE A 106 13.53 -18.61 -1.88
C ILE A 106 12.23 -17.84 -1.53
N LYS A 107 11.11 -18.53 -1.27
CA LYS A 107 9.84 -17.93 -0.83
C LYS A 107 9.98 -17.19 0.53
N GLY A 108 11.00 -17.52 1.32
CA GLY A 108 11.27 -16.90 2.62
C GLY A 108 11.75 -15.44 2.53
N ALA A 109 12.47 -15.08 1.48
CA ALA A 109 13.01 -13.72 1.31
C ALA A 109 11.92 -12.62 1.22
N PRO A 110 10.85 -12.77 0.41
CA PRO A 110 9.71 -11.86 0.42
C PRO A 110 8.97 -11.80 1.77
N MET A 111 8.85 -12.95 2.46
CA MET A 111 8.20 -13.01 3.78
C MET A 111 8.97 -12.21 4.83
N GLY A 112 10.29 -12.36 4.89
CA GLY A 112 11.12 -11.56 5.78
C GLY A 112 11.05 -10.06 5.46
N THR A 113 10.95 -9.72 4.19
CA THR A 113 10.74 -8.34 3.74
C THR A 113 9.40 -7.79 4.21
N LEU A 114 8.31 -8.54 4.06
CA LEU A 114 6.98 -8.15 4.53
C LEU A 114 6.97 -7.91 6.05
N VAL A 115 7.49 -8.87 6.82
CA VAL A 115 7.54 -8.78 8.28
C VAL A 115 8.35 -7.56 8.73
N CYS A 116 9.51 -7.33 8.12
CA CYS A 116 10.36 -6.19 8.44
C CYS A 116 9.63 -4.86 8.19
N PHE A 117 9.11 -4.63 6.99
CA PHE A 117 8.46 -3.36 6.66
C PHE A 117 7.16 -3.15 7.42
N ALA A 118 6.40 -4.23 7.71
CA ALA A 118 5.24 -4.15 8.59
C ALA A 118 5.63 -3.71 10.01
N LEU A 119 6.67 -4.33 10.58
CA LEU A 119 7.19 -3.99 11.91
C LEU A 119 7.64 -2.53 11.97
N VAL A 120 8.50 -2.11 11.04
CA VAL A 120 9.02 -0.74 10.98
C VAL A 120 7.87 0.26 10.84
N SER A 121 6.92 0.02 9.94
CA SER A 121 5.75 0.90 9.76
C SER A 121 4.92 1.04 11.04
N VAL A 122 4.70 -0.06 11.76
CA VAL A 122 3.99 -0.01 13.05
C VAL A 122 4.77 0.78 14.09
N MET A 123 6.08 0.58 14.19
CA MET A 123 6.93 1.34 15.12
C MET A 123 6.90 2.84 14.81
N GLU A 124 6.96 3.22 13.55
CA GLU A 124 6.89 4.62 13.12
C GLU A 124 5.52 5.25 13.40
N LEU A 125 4.42 4.53 13.16
CA LEU A 125 3.07 4.99 13.51
C LEU A 125 2.92 5.22 15.01
N VAL A 126 3.48 4.32 15.84
CA VAL A 126 3.52 4.49 17.30
C VAL A 126 4.37 5.69 17.69
N ALA A 127 5.52 5.89 17.04
CA ALA A 127 6.38 7.05 17.28
C ALA A 127 5.68 8.36 16.92
N ILE A 128 5.02 8.44 15.78
CA ILE A 128 4.21 9.60 15.37
C ILE A 128 3.14 9.90 16.42
N LYS A 129 2.45 8.87 16.93
CA LYS A 129 1.44 9.05 17.99
C LYS A 129 2.01 9.67 19.26
N ARG A 130 3.27 9.35 19.60
CA ARG A 130 3.94 9.87 20.81
C ARG A 130 4.53 11.27 20.63
N VAL A 131 4.98 11.58 19.40
CA VAL A 131 5.68 12.84 19.10
C VAL A 131 4.69 13.94 18.71
N THR A 132 3.57 13.59 18.10
CA THR A 132 2.59 14.57 17.62
C THR A 132 1.58 14.92 18.72
N PRO A 133 1.41 16.20 19.10
CA PRO A 133 0.50 16.63 20.15
C PRO A 133 -0.97 16.25 19.91
N HIS A 134 -1.36 16.15 18.64
CA HIS A 134 -2.68 15.70 18.21
C HIS A 134 -2.48 14.54 17.23
N PRO A 135 -2.44 13.28 17.73
CA PRO A 135 -2.17 12.12 16.89
C PRO A 135 -3.29 11.89 15.88
N PRO A 136 -2.93 11.46 14.65
CA PRO A 136 -3.89 11.13 13.61
C PRO A 136 -4.79 9.96 14.04
N LYS A 137 -6.06 10.00 13.60
CA LYS A 137 -7.02 8.91 13.87
C LYS A 137 -6.80 7.76 12.89
N TYR A 138 -5.85 6.89 13.16
CA TYR A 138 -5.41 5.80 12.27
C TYR A 138 -6.55 4.94 11.74
N LEU A 139 -7.51 4.53 12.59
CA LEU A 139 -8.66 3.74 12.14
C LEU A 139 -9.44 4.45 11.03
N ARG A 140 -9.67 5.75 11.15
CA ARG A 140 -10.40 6.52 10.14
C ARG A 140 -9.58 6.69 8.85
N VAL A 141 -8.25 6.75 8.98
CA VAL A 141 -7.32 6.91 7.87
C VAL A 141 -7.21 5.63 7.05
N PHE A 142 -7.15 4.45 7.70
CA PHE A 142 -6.84 3.18 7.03
C PHE A 142 -8.06 2.34 6.69
N VAL A 143 -9.09 2.31 7.54
CA VAL A 143 -10.24 1.39 7.39
C VAL A 143 -10.99 1.64 6.09
N LYS A 144 -11.31 2.89 5.77
CA LYS A 144 -12.06 3.19 4.54
C LYS A 144 -11.27 2.84 3.26
N PRO A 145 -9.98 3.26 3.09
CA PRO A 145 -9.19 2.85 1.94
C PRO A 145 -8.96 1.34 1.88
N ALA A 146 -8.82 0.65 3.02
CA ALA A 146 -8.63 -0.80 3.06
C ALA A 146 -9.89 -1.55 2.57
N ILE A 147 -11.08 -1.13 3.01
CA ILE A 147 -12.34 -1.69 2.51
C ILE A 147 -12.47 -1.46 1.00
N ALA A 148 -12.20 -0.24 0.53
CA ALA A 148 -12.25 0.08 -0.91
C ALA A 148 -11.25 -0.76 -1.72
N ALA A 149 -10.03 -0.94 -1.21
CA ALA A 149 -9.00 -1.78 -1.85
C ALA A 149 -9.39 -3.27 -1.84
N GLY A 150 -9.99 -3.76 -0.76
CA GLY A 150 -10.50 -5.14 -0.68
C GLY A 150 -11.61 -5.43 -1.69
N VAL A 151 -12.61 -4.53 -1.79
CA VAL A 151 -13.69 -4.65 -2.77
C VAL A 151 -13.14 -4.55 -4.20
N MET A 152 -12.21 -3.63 -4.44
CA MET A 152 -11.49 -3.53 -5.72
C MET A 152 -10.77 -4.85 -6.04
N GLY A 153 -10.04 -5.43 -5.08
CA GLY A 153 -9.34 -6.71 -5.26
C GLY A 153 -10.29 -7.84 -5.65
N ALA A 154 -11.45 -7.94 -4.99
CA ALA A 154 -12.48 -8.91 -5.34
C ALA A 154 -13.03 -8.68 -6.76
N ALA A 155 -13.27 -7.43 -7.15
CA ALA A 155 -13.71 -7.09 -8.50
C ALA A 155 -12.67 -7.43 -9.56
N VAL A 156 -11.39 -7.15 -9.29
CA VAL A 156 -10.27 -7.51 -10.17
C VAL A 156 -10.14 -9.02 -10.33
N TRP A 157 -10.25 -9.77 -9.25
CA TRP A 157 -10.20 -11.24 -9.28
C TRP A 157 -11.34 -11.81 -10.12
N ALA A 158 -12.57 -11.35 -9.89
CA ALA A 158 -13.74 -11.79 -10.64
C ALA A 158 -13.65 -11.41 -12.12
N SER A 159 -13.26 -10.17 -12.43
CA SER A 159 -13.12 -9.70 -13.81
C SER A 159 -12.05 -10.46 -14.57
N TYR A 160 -10.91 -10.75 -13.92
CA TYR A 160 -9.88 -11.57 -14.54
C TYR A 160 -10.39 -12.98 -14.88
N GLY A 161 -11.11 -13.64 -13.97
CA GLY A 161 -11.69 -14.96 -14.23
C GLY A 161 -12.67 -14.98 -15.41
N LEU A 162 -13.46 -13.91 -15.58
CA LEU A 162 -14.39 -13.78 -16.70
C LEU A 162 -13.67 -13.48 -18.03
N LEU A 163 -12.70 -12.56 -18.01
CA LEU A 163 -11.99 -12.16 -19.22
C LEU A 163 -11.02 -13.26 -19.69
N ALA A 164 -10.38 -14.00 -18.80
CA ALA A 164 -9.44 -15.06 -19.13
C ALA A 164 -10.10 -16.20 -19.91
N ALA A 165 -11.40 -16.39 -19.77
CA ALA A 165 -12.15 -17.39 -20.54
C ALA A 165 -12.33 -17.02 -22.03
N HIS A 166 -12.22 -15.72 -22.38
CA HIS A 166 -12.52 -15.21 -23.73
C HIS A 166 -11.36 -14.48 -24.39
N LEU A 167 -10.46 -13.91 -23.58
CA LEU A 167 -9.34 -13.10 -24.04
C LEU A 167 -8.05 -13.73 -23.54
N GLY A 168 -6.97 -13.64 -24.31
CA GLY A 168 -5.67 -14.12 -23.86
C GLY A 168 -5.21 -13.46 -22.54
N ASN A 169 -4.25 -14.07 -21.83
CA ASN A 169 -3.80 -13.62 -20.50
C ASN A 169 -3.47 -12.12 -20.44
N THR A 170 -2.71 -11.61 -21.40
CA THR A 170 -2.28 -10.20 -21.43
C THR A 170 -3.44 -9.21 -21.48
N LEU A 171 -4.43 -9.46 -22.35
CA LEU A 171 -5.60 -8.60 -22.47
C LEU A 171 -6.50 -8.69 -21.23
N SER A 172 -6.59 -9.88 -20.65
CA SER A 172 -7.36 -10.11 -19.42
C SER A 172 -6.75 -9.38 -18.22
N VAL A 173 -5.41 -9.38 -18.08
CA VAL A 173 -4.70 -8.62 -17.05
C VAL A 173 -4.92 -7.13 -17.24
N ALA A 174 -4.71 -6.61 -18.45
CA ALA A 174 -4.89 -5.19 -18.74
C ALA A 174 -6.34 -4.73 -18.49
N GLY A 175 -7.32 -5.50 -18.96
CA GLY A 175 -8.75 -5.23 -18.75
C GLY A 175 -9.12 -5.23 -17.27
N SER A 176 -8.62 -6.20 -16.50
CA SER A 176 -8.88 -6.29 -15.06
C SER A 176 -8.27 -5.13 -14.28
N ILE A 177 -7.09 -4.63 -14.68
CA ILE A 177 -6.49 -3.44 -14.09
C ILE A 177 -7.37 -2.20 -14.35
N VAL A 178 -7.86 -2.03 -15.58
CA VAL A 178 -8.75 -0.89 -15.92
C VAL A 178 -10.04 -0.96 -15.10
N ILE A 179 -10.68 -2.13 -15.03
CA ILE A 179 -11.89 -2.36 -14.21
C ILE A 179 -11.58 -2.05 -12.74
N GLY A 180 -10.46 -2.52 -12.20
CA GLY A 180 -10.02 -2.24 -10.85
C GLY A 180 -9.87 -0.75 -10.57
N CYS A 181 -9.24 0.01 -11.47
CA CYS A 181 -9.09 1.46 -11.36
C CYS A 181 -10.45 2.18 -11.34
N VAL A 182 -11.39 1.77 -12.21
CA VAL A 182 -12.74 2.36 -12.26
C VAL A 182 -13.51 2.06 -10.98
N VAL A 183 -13.54 0.79 -10.56
CA VAL A 183 -14.23 0.36 -9.33
C VAL A 183 -13.65 1.07 -8.11
N TYR A 184 -12.33 1.13 -7.99
CA TYR A 184 -11.68 1.85 -6.89
C TYR A 184 -12.01 3.34 -6.90
N GLY A 185 -11.95 3.99 -8.06
CA GLY A 185 -12.33 5.39 -8.22
C GLY A 185 -13.76 5.66 -7.75
N ILE A 186 -14.71 4.83 -8.17
CA ILE A 186 -16.12 4.93 -7.73
C ILE A 186 -16.22 4.74 -6.21
N LEU A 187 -15.55 3.75 -5.64
CA LEU A 187 -15.59 3.49 -4.19
C LEU A 187 -14.99 4.65 -3.37
N VAL A 188 -13.90 5.25 -3.83
CA VAL A 188 -13.30 6.44 -3.18
C VAL A 188 -14.30 7.58 -3.12
N LEU A 189 -15.10 7.79 -4.19
CA LEU A 189 -16.12 8.82 -4.25
C LEU A 189 -17.32 8.50 -3.36
N VAL A 190 -17.85 7.28 -3.45
CA VAL A 190 -19.04 6.83 -2.68
C VAL A 190 -18.76 6.84 -1.17
N LEU A 191 -17.61 6.35 -0.75
CA LEU A 191 -17.21 6.32 0.66
C LEU A 191 -16.73 7.69 1.18
N ARG A 192 -16.69 8.71 0.30
CA ARG A 192 -16.20 10.06 0.64
C ARG A 192 -14.91 10.00 1.45
N ILE A 193 -13.94 9.23 0.95
CA ILE A 193 -12.67 9.02 1.65
C ILE A 193 -11.83 10.30 1.62
N VAL A 194 -11.89 11.03 0.51
CA VAL A 194 -11.13 12.26 0.26
C VAL A 194 -11.83 13.45 0.89
N SER A 195 -11.12 14.19 1.75
CA SER A 195 -11.55 15.47 2.33
C SER A 195 -11.06 16.63 1.46
N ARG A 196 -11.65 17.83 1.62
CA ARG A 196 -11.14 19.06 0.98
C ARG A 196 -9.68 19.34 1.36
N ASP A 197 -9.33 19.09 2.61
CA ASP A 197 -7.96 19.27 3.09
C ASP A 197 -6.97 18.32 2.37
N ASP A 198 -7.41 17.11 2.00
CA ASP A 198 -6.61 16.14 1.24
C ASP A 198 -6.40 16.59 -0.21
N LEU A 199 -7.43 17.19 -0.82
CA LEU A 199 -7.35 17.71 -2.19
C LEU A 199 -6.38 18.89 -2.32
N SER A 200 -6.22 19.71 -1.29
CA SER A 200 -5.26 20.82 -1.28
C SER A 200 -3.80 20.34 -1.35
N LEU A 201 -3.52 19.11 -0.94
CA LEU A 201 -2.18 18.47 -1.01
C LEU A 201 -1.92 17.78 -2.35
N MET A 202 -2.94 17.64 -3.21
CA MET A 202 -2.81 16.98 -4.51
C MET A 202 -2.60 18.01 -5.63
N PRO A 203 -1.69 17.76 -6.58
CA PRO A 203 -1.56 18.60 -7.75
C PRO A 203 -2.88 18.61 -8.55
N LYS A 204 -3.42 19.79 -8.84
CA LYS A 204 -4.75 20.02 -9.47
C LYS A 204 -5.96 19.66 -8.60
N GLY A 205 -5.81 19.60 -7.27
CA GLY A 205 -6.88 19.26 -6.32
C GLY A 205 -8.13 20.14 -6.46
N ASP A 206 -7.98 21.43 -6.75
CA ASP A 206 -9.12 22.37 -6.95
C ASP A 206 -10.01 22.00 -8.15
N LYS A 207 -9.42 21.47 -9.23
CA LYS A 207 -10.19 21.03 -10.39
C LYS A 207 -10.97 19.74 -10.07
N ILE A 208 -10.35 18.84 -9.32
CA ILE A 208 -10.97 17.59 -8.85
C ILE A 208 -12.09 17.90 -7.84
N ALA A 209 -11.88 18.83 -6.92
CA ALA A 209 -12.90 19.27 -5.96
C ALA A 209 -14.16 19.81 -6.64
N LYS A 210 -13.99 20.62 -7.70
CA LYS A 210 -15.11 21.16 -8.51
C LYS A 210 -15.85 20.08 -9.29
N LEU A 211 -15.11 19.12 -9.88
CA LEU A 211 -15.69 18.02 -10.66
C LEU A 211 -16.50 17.07 -9.78
N LEU A 212 -16.05 16.83 -8.55
CA LEU A 212 -16.65 15.88 -7.62
C LEU A 212 -17.72 16.48 -6.69
N ARG A 213 -18.05 17.78 -6.85
CA ARG A 213 -19.02 18.48 -5.99
C ARG A 213 -18.82 18.22 -4.48
N ILE A 214 -17.59 18.07 -4.02
CA ILE A 214 -17.28 17.88 -2.59
C ILE A 214 -17.44 19.25 -1.92
N ARG A 215 -18.49 19.38 -1.10
CA ARG A 215 -18.73 20.57 -0.22
C ARG A 215 -17.82 20.54 0.99
#